data_47eb305753b214380e82a3f0b603ee00
#
_entry.id   47eb305753b214380e82a3f0b603ee00
#
_cell.length_a   1.000
_cell.length_b   1.000
_cell.length_c   1.000
_cell.angle_alpha   90.00
_cell.angle_beta   90.00
_cell.angle_gamma   90.00
#
_symmetry.space_group_name_H-M   'P 1'
#
loop_
_entity.id
_entity.type
_entity.pdbx_description
1 polymer ?
#
loop_
_entity_poly.entity_id
_entity_poly.type
_entity_poly.pdbx_seq_one_letter_code
_entity_poly.pdbx_strand_id
1 'polypeptide(L)'
;LQSHLLFKEDAGRWVCSTGFCVVRYREGVTHPGYVFSPLFAGSVNKQIDALLTGSNYPAINSGDFRALLIPFPPFAEQTAIAAVLSDMDAEIAALEAQRDKTRALKQGMMQELLTGRIRLL
;
A
#
# COMPACT_ATOMS: atom_id res chain seq x y z
N LEU A 1 12.28 -2.54 -7.52
CA LEU A 1 11.15 -1.92 -6.83
C LEU A 1 9.99 -2.92 -6.78
N GLN A 2 9.64 -3.38 -5.59
CA GLN A 2 8.49 -4.26 -5.39
C GLN A 2 7.25 -3.37 -5.30
N SER A 3 6.25 -3.63 -6.13
CA SER A 3 4.99 -2.90 -6.12
C SER A 3 3.84 -3.83 -5.76
N HIS A 4 3.06 -3.46 -4.77
CA HIS A 4 1.92 -4.22 -4.28
C HIS A 4 0.65 -3.39 -4.44
N LEU A 5 -0.44 -4.03 -4.82
CA LEU A 5 -1.76 -3.40 -4.95
C LEU A 5 -2.82 -4.31 -4.33
N LEU A 6 -3.58 -3.77 -3.40
CA LEU A 6 -4.82 -4.39 -2.94
C LEU A 6 -5.96 -3.91 -3.84
N PHE A 7 -6.43 -4.81 -4.71
CA PHE A 7 -7.53 -4.51 -5.62
C PHE A 7 -8.87 -4.64 -4.91
N LYS A 8 -9.67 -3.58 -4.92
CA LYS A 8 -10.94 -3.47 -4.17
C LYS A 8 -12.16 -3.34 -5.08
N GLU A 9 -11.99 -3.30 -6.39
CA GLU A 9 -13.11 -3.11 -7.32
C GLU A 9 -13.68 -4.45 -7.80
N ASP A 10 -14.99 -4.63 -7.66
CA ASP A 10 -15.71 -5.84 -8.07
C ASP A 10 -16.30 -5.74 -9.48
N ALA A 11 -16.37 -4.56 -10.08
CA ALA A 11 -17.04 -4.33 -11.36
C ALA A 11 -16.07 -4.45 -12.53
N GLY A 12 -16.16 -5.56 -13.28
CA GLY A 12 -15.50 -5.71 -14.57
C GLY A 12 -14.52 -6.87 -14.68
N ARG A 13 -14.02 -7.09 -15.89
CA ARG A 13 -12.95 -8.05 -16.18
C ARG A 13 -11.64 -7.29 -16.22
N TRP A 14 -10.84 -7.48 -15.19
CA TRP A 14 -9.53 -6.86 -15.09
C TRP A 14 -8.44 -7.85 -15.51
N VAL A 15 -7.49 -7.36 -16.27
CA VAL A 15 -6.34 -8.14 -16.75
C VAL A 15 -5.07 -7.44 -16.26
N CYS A 16 -4.19 -8.18 -15.62
CA CYS A 16 -2.85 -7.71 -15.30
C CYS A 16 -1.82 -8.36 -16.24
N SER A 17 -0.68 -7.71 -16.43
CA SER A 17 0.41 -8.27 -17.22
C SER A 17 1.07 -9.45 -16.50
N THR A 18 1.83 -10.24 -17.25
CA THR A 18 2.56 -11.41 -16.72
C THR A 18 3.66 -11.05 -15.70
N GLY A 19 4.00 -9.77 -15.56
CA GLY A 19 4.93 -9.29 -14.55
C GLY A 19 4.34 -9.20 -13.13
N PHE A 20 3.04 -9.49 -12.97
CA PHE A 20 2.37 -9.46 -11.66
C PHE A 20 1.94 -10.85 -11.22
N CYS A 21 2.10 -11.12 -9.95
CA CYS A 21 1.52 -12.30 -9.29
C CYS A 21 0.16 -11.93 -8.69
N VAL A 22 -0.90 -12.58 -9.15
CA VAL A 22 -2.25 -12.38 -8.61
C VAL A 22 -2.48 -13.33 -7.44
N VAL A 23 -2.70 -12.75 -6.27
CA VAL A 23 -3.05 -13.48 -5.05
C VAL A 23 -4.55 -13.33 -4.79
N ARG A 24 -5.24 -14.46 -4.65
CA ARG A 24 -6.66 -14.48 -4.31
C ARG A 24 -6.84 -14.96 -2.88
N TYR A 25 -7.62 -14.23 -2.11
CA TYR A 25 -7.98 -14.66 -0.76
C TYR A 25 -9.02 -15.78 -0.77
N ARG A 26 -9.08 -16.54 0.31
CA ARG A 26 -10.12 -17.56 0.54
C ARG A 26 -11.12 -17.00 1.55
N GLU A 27 -12.37 -16.84 1.11
CA GLU A 27 -13.45 -16.32 1.93
C GLU A 27 -13.61 -17.11 3.24
N GLY A 28 -13.82 -16.41 4.34
CA GLY A 28 -13.95 -17.00 5.68
C GLY A 28 -12.64 -17.54 6.30
N VAL A 29 -11.55 -17.60 5.55
CA VAL A 29 -10.26 -18.11 6.01
C VAL A 29 -9.19 -17.02 6.02
N THR A 30 -9.16 -16.21 4.97
CA THR A 30 -8.17 -15.15 4.81
C THR A 30 -8.85 -13.79 4.65
N HIS A 31 -8.40 -12.80 5.40
CA HIS A 31 -8.85 -11.42 5.23
C HIS A 31 -7.90 -10.69 4.25
N PRO A 32 -8.42 -10.11 3.14
CA PRO A 32 -7.56 -9.53 2.09
C PRO A 32 -6.65 -8.41 2.60
N GLY A 33 -7.16 -7.51 3.44
CA GLY A 33 -6.36 -6.46 4.06
C GLY A 33 -5.27 -6.99 4.98
N TYR A 34 -5.55 -8.09 5.71
CA TYR A 34 -4.54 -8.73 6.54
C TYR A 34 -3.43 -9.36 5.70
N VAL A 35 -3.76 -10.13 4.65
CA VAL A 35 -2.75 -10.79 3.80
C VAL A 35 -1.89 -9.78 3.05
N PHE A 36 -2.45 -8.63 2.72
CA PHE A 36 -1.74 -7.54 2.05
C PHE A 36 -0.68 -6.88 2.95
N SER A 37 -0.97 -6.69 4.23
CA SER A 37 -0.11 -5.95 5.16
C SER A 37 1.27 -6.59 5.38
N PRO A 38 1.43 -7.92 5.56
CA PRO A 38 2.73 -8.54 5.73
C PRO A 38 3.68 -8.37 4.54
N LEU A 39 3.16 -8.08 3.34
CA LEU A 39 4.01 -7.84 2.16
C LEU A 39 4.91 -6.60 2.32
N PHE A 40 4.59 -5.70 3.26
CA PHE A 40 5.42 -4.56 3.61
C PHE A 40 6.34 -4.83 4.82
N ALA A 41 6.18 -5.98 5.48
CA ALA A 41 7.01 -6.32 6.62
C ALA A 41 8.43 -6.69 6.18
N GLY A 42 9.43 -6.22 6.92
CA GLY A 42 10.83 -6.49 6.62
C GLY A 42 11.20 -7.97 6.61
N SER A 43 10.49 -8.80 7.38
CA SER A 43 10.69 -10.26 7.39
C SER A 43 10.25 -10.93 6.09
N VAL A 44 9.14 -10.48 5.50
CA VAL A 44 8.63 -10.99 4.22
C VAL A 44 9.46 -10.43 3.07
N ASN A 45 9.83 -9.16 3.11
CA ASN A 45 10.71 -8.56 2.11
C ASN A 45 12.05 -9.29 2.02
N LYS A 46 12.66 -9.66 3.14
CA LYS A 46 13.89 -10.48 3.15
C LYS A 46 13.70 -11.85 2.50
N GLN A 47 12.55 -12.49 2.69
CA GLN A 47 12.25 -13.75 2.02
C GLN A 47 12.10 -13.54 0.51
N ILE A 48 11.40 -12.48 0.08
CA ILE A 48 11.24 -12.14 -1.34
C ILE A 48 12.60 -11.85 -1.96
N ASP A 49 13.43 -11.03 -1.32
CA ASP A 49 14.77 -10.67 -1.82
C ASP A 49 15.67 -11.91 -1.99
N ALA A 50 15.58 -12.87 -1.07
CA ALA A 50 16.31 -14.11 -1.15
C ALA A 50 15.85 -15.06 -2.29
N LEU A 51 14.61 -14.90 -2.74
CA LEU A 51 14.00 -15.71 -3.80
C LEU A 51 14.05 -15.03 -5.18
N LEU A 52 14.50 -13.76 -5.24
CA LEU A 52 14.68 -13.07 -6.51
C LEU A 52 15.74 -13.72 -7.36
N THR A 53 15.41 -13.99 -8.60
CA THR A 53 16.31 -14.54 -9.61
C THR A 53 16.40 -13.61 -10.82
N GLY A 54 17.57 -13.55 -11.44
CA GLY A 54 17.84 -12.69 -12.59
C GLY A 54 18.64 -11.44 -12.22
N SER A 55 19.53 -11.03 -13.10
CA SER A 55 20.44 -9.89 -12.88
C SER A 55 19.87 -8.56 -13.31
N ASN A 56 19.20 -8.49 -14.47
CA ASN A 56 18.69 -7.23 -15.04
C ASN A 56 17.23 -6.96 -14.67
N TYR A 57 16.43 -8.02 -14.54
CA TYR A 57 15.01 -7.96 -14.16
C TYR A 57 14.75 -9.02 -13.09
N PRO A 58 15.14 -8.77 -11.83
CA PRO A 58 14.92 -9.73 -10.77
C PRO A 58 13.43 -9.99 -10.58
N ALA A 59 13.04 -11.26 -10.60
CA ALA A 59 11.67 -11.69 -10.46
C ALA A 59 11.57 -12.88 -9.52
N ILE A 60 10.42 -13.03 -8.87
CA ILE A 60 10.07 -14.22 -8.09
C ILE A 60 9.07 -15.05 -8.91
N ASN A 61 9.27 -16.34 -8.98
CA ASN A 61 8.30 -17.21 -9.64
C ASN A 61 7.11 -17.51 -8.71
N SER A 62 5.98 -17.93 -9.31
CA SER A 62 4.75 -18.19 -8.56
C SER A 62 4.87 -19.34 -7.54
N GLY A 63 5.78 -20.28 -7.77
CA GLY A 63 6.05 -21.38 -6.86
C GLY A 63 6.74 -20.88 -5.58
N ASP A 64 7.79 -20.09 -5.74
CA ASP A 64 8.54 -19.50 -4.64
C ASP A 64 7.70 -18.52 -3.86
N PHE A 65 6.85 -17.72 -4.56
CA PHE A 65 5.92 -16.82 -3.88
C PHE A 65 4.95 -17.57 -2.96
N ARG A 66 4.48 -18.75 -3.35
CA ARG A 66 3.61 -19.60 -2.50
C ARG A 66 4.31 -20.17 -1.28
N ALA A 67 5.63 -20.22 -1.28
CA ALA A 67 6.45 -20.74 -0.18
C ALA A 67 6.75 -19.65 0.87
N LEU A 68 6.36 -18.41 0.66
CA LEU A 68 6.54 -17.33 1.63
C LEU A 68 5.82 -17.64 2.94
N LEU A 69 6.53 -17.48 4.03
CA LEU A 69 6.01 -17.68 5.37
C LEU A 69 5.51 -16.36 5.94
N ILE A 70 4.22 -16.31 6.22
CA ILE A 70 3.58 -15.19 6.90
C ILE A 70 2.90 -15.69 8.19
N PRO A 71 2.83 -14.85 9.25
CA PRO A 71 1.98 -15.16 10.40
C PRO A 71 0.53 -15.38 9.95
N PHE A 72 -0.13 -16.39 10.50
CA PHE A 72 -1.49 -16.72 10.07
C PHE A 72 -2.39 -16.95 11.30
N PRO A 73 -2.83 -15.88 12.00
CA PRO A 73 -3.72 -15.99 13.14
C PRO A 73 -5.15 -16.37 12.71
N PRO A 74 -6.05 -16.68 13.67
CA PRO A 74 -7.45 -16.92 13.39
C PRO A 74 -8.11 -15.76 12.64
N PHE A 75 -9.12 -16.04 11.82
CA PHE A 75 -9.77 -15.05 10.95
C PHE A 75 -10.29 -13.82 11.70
N ALA A 76 -10.83 -13.99 12.91
CA ALA A 76 -11.29 -12.87 13.74
C ALA A 76 -10.15 -11.89 14.09
N GLU A 77 -8.96 -12.41 14.39
CA GLU A 77 -7.77 -11.61 14.67
C GLU A 77 -7.23 -10.94 13.40
N GLN A 78 -7.24 -11.65 12.27
CA GLN A 78 -6.90 -11.06 10.97
C GLN A 78 -7.78 -9.84 10.66
N THR A 79 -9.10 -9.96 10.91
CA THR A 79 -10.08 -8.90 10.69
C THR A 79 -9.80 -7.70 11.61
N ALA A 80 -9.54 -7.95 12.88
CA ALA A 80 -9.22 -6.88 13.84
C ALA A 80 -7.92 -6.14 13.47
N ILE A 81 -6.88 -6.86 13.11
CA ILE A 81 -5.61 -6.26 12.67
C ILE A 81 -5.81 -5.44 11.39
N ALA A 82 -6.54 -5.98 10.41
CA ALA A 82 -6.81 -5.27 9.16
C ALA A 82 -7.62 -3.98 9.37
N ALA A 83 -8.57 -3.98 10.31
CA ALA A 83 -9.34 -2.79 10.67
C ALA A 83 -8.42 -1.70 11.25
N VAL A 84 -7.60 -2.04 12.25
CA VAL A 84 -6.66 -1.08 12.86
C VAL A 84 -5.72 -0.48 11.82
N LEU A 85 -5.14 -1.30 10.94
CA LEU A 85 -4.23 -0.80 9.91
C LEU A 85 -4.96 0.08 8.89
N SER A 86 -6.19 -0.26 8.52
CA SER A 86 -7.01 0.56 7.60
C SER A 86 -7.37 1.92 8.22
N ASP A 87 -7.66 1.96 9.52
CA ASP A 87 -7.95 3.21 10.23
C ASP A 87 -6.70 4.11 10.28
N MET A 88 -5.53 3.53 10.53
CA MET A 88 -4.26 4.27 10.49
C MET A 88 -3.95 4.80 9.09
N ASP A 89 -4.18 4.03 8.03
CA ASP A 89 -4.00 4.49 6.65
C ASP A 89 -4.95 5.66 6.32
N ALA A 90 -6.20 5.60 6.80
CA ALA A 90 -7.17 6.68 6.62
C ALA A 90 -6.74 7.96 7.35
N GLU A 91 -6.19 7.85 8.56
CA GLU A 91 -5.66 8.98 9.32
C GLU A 91 -4.45 9.60 8.61
N ILE A 92 -3.52 8.78 8.12
CA ILE A 92 -2.37 9.25 7.34
C ILE A 92 -2.84 10.02 6.10
N ALA A 93 -3.79 9.47 5.35
CA ALA A 93 -4.34 10.13 4.16
C ALA A 93 -5.00 11.48 4.50
N ALA A 94 -5.72 11.58 5.62
CA ALA A 94 -6.32 12.82 6.08
C ALA A 94 -5.27 13.86 6.45
N LEU A 95 -4.21 13.46 7.15
CA LEU A 95 -3.09 14.35 7.52
C LEU A 95 -2.31 14.82 6.28
N GLU A 96 -2.13 13.96 5.29
CA GLU A 96 -1.50 14.34 4.03
C GLU A 96 -2.33 15.35 3.25
N ALA A 97 -3.65 15.16 3.17
CA ALA A 97 -4.56 16.11 2.54
C ALA A 97 -4.53 17.48 3.27
N GLN A 98 -4.49 17.48 4.61
CA GLN A 98 -4.37 18.70 5.40
C GLN A 98 -3.02 19.39 5.16
N ARG A 99 -1.94 18.65 5.12
CA ARG A 99 -0.59 19.16 4.78
C ARG A 99 -0.61 19.84 3.42
N ASP A 100 -1.17 19.21 2.42
CA ASP A 100 -1.16 19.71 1.05
C ASP A 100 -2.05 20.97 0.91
N LYS A 101 -3.20 21.01 1.58
CA LYS A 101 -4.02 22.20 1.70
C LYS A 101 -3.26 23.37 2.35
N THR A 102 -2.53 23.10 3.43
CA THR A 102 -1.74 24.12 4.13
C THR A 102 -0.57 24.62 3.26
N ARG A 103 0.07 23.72 2.52
CA ARG A 103 1.12 24.11 1.55
C ARG A 103 0.56 25.00 0.44
N ALA A 104 -0.58 24.63 -0.13
CA ALA A 104 -1.25 25.45 -1.16
C ALA A 104 -1.64 26.83 -0.62
N LEU A 105 -2.19 26.90 0.60
CA LEU A 105 -2.51 28.16 1.25
C LEU A 105 -1.26 29.02 1.47
N LYS A 106 -0.18 28.43 2.00
CA LYS A 106 1.10 29.13 2.17
C LYS A 106 1.60 29.71 0.84
N GLN A 107 1.56 28.91 -0.23
CA GLN A 107 2.01 29.35 -1.55
C GLN A 107 1.15 30.49 -2.10
N GLY A 108 -0.19 30.41 -1.96
CA GLY A 108 -1.09 31.48 -2.34
C GLY A 108 -0.83 32.78 -1.56
N MET A 109 -0.68 32.67 -0.23
CA MET A 109 -0.36 33.82 0.61
C MET A 109 1.00 34.47 0.26
N MET A 110 2.01 33.65 0.01
CA MET A 110 3.32 34.16 -0.45
C MET A 110 3.16 34.94 -1.75
N GLN A 111 2.38 34.45 -2.68
CA GLN A 111 2.14 35.09 -3.96
C GLN A 111 1.44 36.46 -3.80
N GLU A 112 0.46 36.56 -2.93
CA GLU A 112 -0.27 37.81 -2.68
C GLU A 112 0.57 38.83 -1.89
N LEU A 113 1.25 38.38 -0.84
CA LEU A 113 2.06 39.23 0.03
C LEU A 113 3.36 39.72 -0.65
N LEU A 114 4.08 38.85 -1.33
CA LEU A 114 5.37 39.18 -1.96
C LEU A 114 5.20 40.01 -3.25
N THR A 115 4.06 39.90 -3.91
CA THR A 115 3.74 40.74 -5.07
C THR A 115 3.11 42.08 -4.68
N GLY A 116 2.83 42.32 -3.39
CA GLY A 116 2.26 43.57 -2.88
C GLY A 116 0.77 43.73 -3.19
N ARG A 117 0.07 42.70 -3.62
CA ARG A 117 -1.39 42.74 -3.81
C ARG A 117 -2.14 42.92 -2.50
N ILE A 118 -1.64 42.30 -1.46
CA ILE A 118 -2.12 42.45 -0.08
C ILE A 118 -0.98 43.01 0.75
N ARG A 119 -1.21 44.05 1.51
CA ARG A 119 -0.24 44.61 2.46
C ARG A 119 -0.75 44.38 3.87
N LEU A 120 0.13 44.02 4.78
CA LEU A 120 -0.19 43.80 6.20
C LEU A 120 -0.22 45.13 7.00
N LEU A 121 0.36 46.21 6.44
CA LEU A 121 0.42 47.57 7.02
C LEU A 121 0.17 48.60 5.93
#